data_333adf10222899949be7a716930dc80d
#
_entry.id   333adf10222899949be7a716930dc80d
#
_cell.length_a   1.000
_cell.length_b   1.000
_cell.length_c   1.000
_cell.angle_alpha   90.00
_cell.angle_beta   90.00
_cell.angle_gamma   90.00
#
_symmetry.space_group_name_H-M   'P 1'
#
loop_
_entity.id
_entity.type
_entity.pdbx_description
1 polymer ?
#
loop_
_entity_poly.entity_id
_entity_poly.type
_entity_poly.pdbx_seq_one_letter_code
_entity_poly.pdbx_strand_id
1 'polypeptide(L)'
;MTIRAVLWDIDDTIFDYSGADRAGMRKHLEIEGLPAAYRSPEHALDVWKAVTDVQWARFAAGELDFQQQRRERVRAFLGRWLSDAEADGWFGRHADHYEASWALFPDTVPVLDRLAGSFRHAVLSNSTVHHQDRKLRALGVRDRFEAVVCAAELGISKPEAGAFHAACQALELDPHEVAYVGNEPDIDAAGAVAAGLTGIWLDREGQGGRPELVRITGLDELPGLLAGNTRFGAPDTFR
;
A
#
# COMPACT_ATOMS: atom_id res chain seq x y z
N MET A 1 -8.28 -15.35 21.74
CA MET A 1 -9.07 -14.24 21.12
C MET A 1 -9.35 -14.65 19.69
N THR A 2 -10.51 -14.36 19.14
CA THR A 2 -10.89 -14.83 17.80
C THR A 2 -10.84 -13.66 16.83
N ILE A 3 -10.03 -13.75 15.77
CA ILE A 3 -10.04 -12.77 14.69
C ILE A 3 -11.36 -12.88 13.93
N ARG A 4 -12.00 -11.75 13.64
CA ARG A 4 -13.30 -11.63 12.96
C ARG A 4 -13.21 -10.85 11.65
N ALA A 5 -12.18 -10.02 11.51
CA ALA A 5 -11.95 -9.24 10.30
C ALA A 5 -10.48 -9.19 9.90
N VAL A 6 -10.25 -8.98 8.61
CA VAL A 6 -8.95 -8.67 8.06
C VAL A 6 -8.99 -7.26 7.49
N LEU A 7 -8.13 -6.39 7.99
CA LEU A 7 -7.82 -5.10 7.39
C LEU A 7 -6.64 -5.26 6.42
N TRP A 8 -6.74 -4.65 5.27
CA TRP A 8 -5.77 -4.76 4.21
C TRP A 8 -5.14 -3.41 3.91
N ASP A 9 -3.83 -3.37 3.80
CA ASP A 9 -3.20 -2.37 2.97
C ASP A 9 -3.47 -2.66 1.48
N ILE A 10 -3.25 -1.68 0.60
CA ILE A 10 -3.54 -1.80 -0.83
C ILE A 10 -2.26 -1.89 -1.65
N ASP A 11 -1.44 -0.83 -1.61
CA ASP A 11 -0.32 -0.63 -2.52
C ASP A 11 0.84 -1.57 -2.17
N ASP A 12 1.27 -2.40 -3.11
CA ASP A 12 2.22 -3.51 -2.94
C ASP A 12 1.80 -4.61 -1.94
N THR A 13 0.53 -4.59 -1.51
CA THR A 13 -0.09 -5.66 -0.70
C THR A 13 -1.06 -6.49 -1.54
N ILE A 14 -2.20 -5.93 -1.94
CA ILE A 14 -3.19 -6.58 -2.81
C ILE A 14 -3.12 -6.07 -4.25
N PHE A 15 -2.63 -4.88 -4.46
CA PHE A 15 -2.41 -4.20 -5.74
C PHE A 15 -0.91 -4.06 -6.00
N ASP A 16 -0.46 -4.49 -7.18
CA ASP A 16 0.94 -4.39 -7.63
C ASP A 16 1.26 -2.93 -8.04
N TYR A 17 1.46 -2.07 -7.01
CA TYR A 17 1.77 -0.66 -7.23
C TYR A 17 3.12 -0.49 -7.93
N SER A 18 4.16 -1.13 -7.43
CA SER A 18 5.52 -1.03 -7.97
C SER A 18 5.60 -1.55 -9.40
N GLY A 19 4.93 -2.66 -9.70
CA GLY A 19 4.85 -3.20 -11.06
C GLY A 19 4.09 -2.28 -12.01
N ALA A 20 2.94 -1.75 -11.58
CA ALA A 20 2.14 -0.83 -12.38
C ALA A 20 2.85 0.50 -12.64
N ASP A 21 3.51 1.08 -11.62
CA ASP A 21 4.29 2.33 -11.78
C ASP A 21 5.47 2.13 -12.73
N ARG A 22 6.21 1.02 -12.58
CA ARG A 22 7.33 0.68 -13.47
C ARG A 22 6.88 0.45 -14.92
N ALA A 23 5.77 -0.29 -15.12
CA ALA A 23 5.22 -0.55 -16.45
C ALA A 23 4.67 0.73 -17.10
N GLY A 24 3.94 1.55 -16.34
CA GLY A 24 3.42 2.83 -16.79
C GLY A 24 4.54 3.80 -17.19
N MET A 25 5.59 3.91 -16.36
CA MET A 25 6.74 4.75 -16.68
C MET A 25 7.51 4.24 -17.89
N ARG A 26 7.70 2.93 -18.04
CA ARG A 26 8.32 2.34 -19.23
C ARG A 26 7.54 2.73 -20.48
N LYS A 27 6.22 2.60 -20.44
CA LYS A 27 5.35 2.97 -21.56
C LYS A 27 5.39 4.47 -21.86
N HIS A 28 5.44 5.29 -20.82
CA HIS A 28 5.59 6.74 -20.96
C HIS A 28 6.90 7.10 -21.67
N LEU A 29 8.03 6.48 -21.27
CA LEU A 29 9.34 6.70 -21.90
C LEU A 29 9.42 6.20 -23.36
N GLU A 30 8.70 5.12 -23.70
CA GLU A 30 8.61 4.65 -25.09
C GLU A 30 7.92 5.70 -26.00
N ILE A 31 6.97 6.45 -25.49
CA ILE A 31 6.17 7.43 -26.23
C ILE A 31 6.81 8.83 -26.23
N GLU A 32 7.19 9.31 -25.05
CA GLU A 32 7.73 10.67 -24.87
C GLU A 32 9.26 10.75 -25.17
N GLY A 33 9.91 9.61 -25.22
CA GLY A 33 11.36 9.50 -25.38
C GLY A 33 12.11 9.47 -24.05
N LEU A 34 13.30 8.88 -24.08
CA LEU A 34 14.20 8.84 -22.94
C LEU A 34 14.85 10.21 -22.74
N PRO A 35 14.71 10.87 -21.55
CA PRO A 35 15.40 12.12 -21.29
C PRO A 35 16.92 11.96 -21.41
N ALA A 36 17.60 12.94 -22.00
CA ALA A 36 19.03 12.89 -22.32
C ALA A 36 19.96 12.68 -21.09
N ALA A 37 19.44 12.96 -19.88
CA ALA A 37 20.15 12.70 -18.63
C ALA A 37 20.34 11.20 -18.31
N TYR A 38 19.56 10.33 -18.93
CA TYR A 38 19.55 8.90 -18.62
C TYR A 38 20.20 8.08 -19.74
N ARG A 39 21.05 7.11 -19.34
CA ARG A 39 21.81 6.25 -20.27
C ARG A 39 21.01 5.05 -20.77
N SER A 40 19.91 4.69 -20.10
CA SER A 40 19.01 3.60 -20.51
C SER A 40 17.62 3.78 -19.86
N PRO A 41 16.58 3.14 -20.42
CA PRO A 41 15.26 3.09 -19.80
C PRO A 41 15.29 2.54 -18.37
N GLU A 42 16.05 1.48 -18.12
CA GLU A 42 16.19 0.87 -16.79
C GLU A 42 16.75 1.87 -15.78
N HIS A 43 17.80 2.61 -16.14
CA HIS A 43 18.34 3.67 -15.29
C HIS A 43 17.32 4.77 -15.01
N ALA A 44 16.52 5.16 -15.99
CA ALA A 44 15.45 6.14 -15.79
C ALA A 44 14.37 5.61 -14.85
N LEU A 45 13.97 4.33 -14.96
CA LEU A 45 13.01 3.70 -14.06
C LEU A 45 13.51 3.64 -12.61
N ASP A 46 14.77 3.34 -12.39
CA ASP A 46 15.37 3.30 -11.06
C ASP A 46 15.43 4.70 -10.43
N VAL A 47 15.78 5.72 -11.23
CA VAL A 47 15.76 7.12 -10.78
C VAL A 47 14.32 7.58 -10.51
N TRP A 48 13.35 7.22 -11.35
CA TRP A 48 11.94 7.54 -11.10
C TRP A 48 11.47 6.99 -9.76
N LYS A 49 11.78 5.72 -9.47
CA LYS A 49 11.46 5.11 -8.17
C LYS A 49 12.11 5.89 -7.02
N ALA A 50 13.40 6.15 -7.08
CA ALA A 50 14.11 6.86 -6.03
C ALA A 50 13.56 8.27 -5.79
N VAL A 51 13.23 9.00 -6.85
CA VAL A 51 12.59 10.33 -6.75
C VAL A 51 11.18 10.20 -6.15
N THR A 52 10.43 9.18 -6.54
CA THR A 52 9.10 8.90 -5.98
C THR A 52 9.18 8.69 -4.47
N ASP A 53 10.09 7.83 -4.01
CA ASP A 53 10.28 7.53 -2.58
C ASP A 53 10.60 8.81 -1.78
N VAL A 54 11.50 9.66 -2.31
CA VAL A 54 11.84 10.95 -1.68
C VAL A 54 10.64 11.88 -1.55
N GLN A 55 9.85 12.04 -2.63
CA GLN A 55 8.72 12.98 -2.59
C GLN A 55 7.54 12.44 -1.77
N TRP A 56 7.36 11.11 -1.70
CA TRP A 56 6.41 10.50 -0.77
C TRP A 56 6.81 10.72 0.69
N ALA A 57 8.10 10.58 1.04
CA ALA A 57 8.58 10.86 2.39
C ALA A 57 8.31 12.33 2.78
N ARG A 58 8.53 13.28 1.87
CA ARG A 58 8.23 14.71 2.10
C ARG A 58 6.74 14.99 2.25
N PHE A 59 5.89 14.31 1.48
CA PHE A 59 4.44 14.38 1.62
C PHE A 59 3.99 13.83 2.98
N ALA A 60 4.51 12.66 3.39
CA ALA A 60 4.22 12.06 4.70
C ALA A 60 4.67 12.93 5.87
N ALA A 61 5.77 13.69 5.71
CA ALA A 61 6.24 14.67 6.68
C ALA A 61 5.42 15.99 6.70
N GLY A 62 4.42 16.13 5.82
CA GLY A 62 3.61 17.35 5.69
C GLY A 62 4.33 18.54 5.04
N GLU A 63 5.49 18.32 4.41
CA GLU A 63 6.25 19.37 3.72
C GLU A 63 5.62 19.75 2.38
N LEU A 64 4.89 18.85 1.76
CA LEU A 64 4.25 19.01 0.46
C LEU A 64 2.79 18.55 0.54
N ASP A 65 1.91 19.18 -0.23
CA ASP A 65 0.60 18.61 -0.51
C ASP A 65 0.67 17.54 -1.60
N PHE A 66 -0.47 16.86 -1.82
CA PHE A 66 -0.55 15.75 -2.78
C PHE A 66 -0.24 16.18 -4.23
N GLN A 67 -0.59 17.39 -4.63
CA GLN A 67 -0.30 17.88 -5.97
C GLN A 67 1.14 18.35 -6.09
N GLN A 68 1.66 19.00 -5.06
CA GLN A 68 3.04 19.46 -5.02
C GLN A 68 4.03 18.28 -5.13
N GLN A 69 3.79 17.17 -4.42
CA GLN A 69 4.68 16.01 -4.51
C GLN A 69 4.75 15.43 -5.93
N ARG A 70 3.64 15.43 -6.70
CA ARG A 70 3.61 14.98 -8.09
C ARG A 70 4.46 15.89 -8.99
N ARG A 71 4.31 17.21 -8.84
CA ARG A 71 5.09 18.21 -9.59
C ARG A 71 6.57 18.10 -9.29
N GLU A 72 6.93 17.96 -8.01
CA GLU A 72 8.33 17.81 -7.59
C GLU A 72 8.95 16.50 -8.09
N ARG A 73 8.19 15.41 -8.19
CA ARG A 73 8.69 14.18 -8.87
C ARG A 73 9.08 14.47 -10.31
N VAL A 74 8.21 15.13 -11.08
CA VAL A 74 8.49 15.43 -12.49
C VAL A 74 9.71 16.33 -12.63
N ARG A 75 9.79 17.40 -11.83
CA ARG A 75 10.91 18.35 -11.85
C ARG A 75 12.23 17.66 -11.51
N ALA A 76 12.23 16.86 -10.45
CA ALA A 76 13.41 16.12 -10.02
C ALA A 76 13.82 15.06 -11.05
N PHE A 77 12.86 14.32 -11.61
CA PHE A 77 13.12 13.32 -12.65
C PHE A 77 13.68 13.95 -13.93
N LEU A 78 13.09 15.06 -14.39
CA LEU A 78 13.57 15.70 -15.62
C LEU A 78 14.83 16.58 -15.42
N GLY A 79 15.21 16.84 -14.16
CA GLY A 79 16.39 17.64 -13.81
C GLY A 79 16.30 19.08 -14.28
N ARG A 80 15.10 19.63 -14.47
CA ARG A 80 14.88 20.99 -14.96
C ARG A 80 13.66 21.64 -14.34
N TRP A 81 13.66 22.96 -14.34
CA TRP A 81 12.50 23.73 -13.93
C TRP A 81 11.35 23.56 -14.93
N LEU A 82 10.14 23.41 -14.41
CA LEU A 82 8.89 23.38 -15.14
C LEU A 82 7.87 24.24 -14.39
N SER A 83 7.02 24.96 -15.10
CA SER A 83 5.82 25.53 -14.52
C SER A 83 4.89 24.43 -13.96
N ASP A 84 3.99 24.81 -13.07
CA ASP A 84 3.03 23.86 -12.49
C ASP A 84 2.20 23.17 -13.58
N ALA A 85 1.72 23.91 -14.57
CA ALA A 85 0.93 23.38 -15.67
C ALA A 85 1.70 22.38 -16.55
N GLU A 86 2.99 22.64 -16.80
CA GLU A 86 3.84 21.70 -17.54
C GLU A 86 4.10 20.42 -16.75
N ALA A 87 4.38 20.53 -15.45
CA ALA A 87 4.60 19.39 -14.57
C ALA A 87 3.31 18.55 -14.43
N ASP A 88 2.16 19.19 -14.25
CA ASP A 88 0.86 18.54 -14.18
C ASP A 88 0.51 17.82 -15.49
N GLY A 89 0.76 18.45 -16.63
CA GLY A 89 0.52 17.84 -17.94
C GLY A 89 1.41 16.62 -18.19
N TRP A 90 2.69 16.70 -17.83
CA TRP A 90 3.61 15.56 -17.94
C TRP A 90 3.20 14.41 -17.00
N PHE A 91 2.89 14.74 -15.74
CA PHE A 91 2.47 13.73 -14.76
C PHE A 91 1.14 13.08 -15.19
N GLY A 92 0.19 13.87 -15.75
CA GLY A 92 -1.09 13.34 -16.23
C GLY A 92 -0.91 12.26 -17.30
N ARG A 93 -0.04 12.50 -18.30
CA ARG A 93 0.26 11.49 -19.34
C ARG A 93 0.93 10.24 -18.77
N HIS A 94 1.83 10.39 -17.78
CA HIS A 94 2.38 9.24 -17.06
C HIS A 94 1.30 8.50 -16.28
N ALA A 95 0.42 9.22 -15.58
CA ALA A 95 -0.67 8.63 -14.80
C ALA A 95 -1.62 7.80 -15.67
N ASP A 96 -1.92 8.23 -16.91
CA ASP A 96 -2.73 7.45 -17.86
C ASP A 96 -2.10 6.08 -18.15
N HIS A 97 -0.77 6.02 -18.33
CA HIS A 97 -0.05 4.75 -18.56
C HIS A 97 0.04 3.90 -17.28
N TYR A 98 0.24 4.54 -16.12
CA TYR A 98 0.21 3.87 -14.82
C TYR A 98 -1.16 3.22 -14.57
N GLU A 99 -2.24 3.96 -14.80
CA GLU A 99 -3.60 3.45 -14.61
C GLU A 99 -3.95 2.32 -15.59
N ALA A 100 -3.50 2.41 -16.83
CA ALA A 100 -3.64 1.34 -17.82
C ALA A 100 -2.85 0.06 -17.46
N SER A 101 -1.89 0.18 -16.52
CA SER A 101 -1.06 -0.93 -16.05
C SER A 101 -1.52 -1.49 -14.70
N TRP A 102 -2.63 -1.02 -14.15
CA TRP A 102 -3.11 -1.51 -12.86
C TRP A 102 -3.41 -3.00 -12.88
N ALA A 103 -2.87 -3.71 -11.92
CA ALA A 103 -3.11 -5.14 -11.73
C ALA A 103 -3.13 -5.49 -10.24
N LEU A 104 -3.95 -6.48 -9.88
CA LEU A 104 -3.85 -7.15 -8.58
C LEU A 104 -2.71 -8.16 -8.63
N PHE A 105 -2.11 -8.44 -7.47
CA PHE A 105 -1.28 -9.64 -7.37
C PHE A 105 -2.11 -10.89 -7.63
N PRO A 106 -1.53 -11.93 -8.25
CA PRO A 106 -2.29 -13.14 -8.64
C PRO A 106 -2.96 -13.88 -7.47
N ASP A 107 -2.41 -13.75 -6.26
CA ASP A 107 -2.90 -14.37 -5.03
C ASP A 107 -4.02 -13.59 -4.33
N THR A 108 -4.30 -12.35 -4.76
CA THR A 108 -5.27 -11.45 -4.09
C THR A 108 -6.70 -11.97 -4.17
N VAL A 109 -7.23 -12.23 -5.38
CA VAL A 109 -8.62 -12.69 -5.53
C VAL A 109 -8.82 -14.06 -4.90
N PRO A 110 -7.93 -15.05 -5.13
CA PRO A 110 -8.05 -16.36 -4.47
C PRO A 110 -8.09 -16.29 -2.94
N VAL A 111 -7.27 -15.43 -2.31
CA VAL A 111 -7.28 -15.33 -0.84
C VAL A 111 -8.53 -14.62 -0.33
N LEU A 112 -8.99 -13.55 -0.99
CA LEU A 112 -10.23 -12.87 -0.64
C LEU A 112 -11.42 -13.83 -0.73
N ASP A 113 -11.50 -14.68 -1.77
CA ASP A 113 -12.54 -15.70 -1.93
C ASP A 113 -12.51 -16.74 -0.81
N ARG A 114 -11.33 -17.20 -0.44
CA ARG A 114 -11.16 -18.20 0.65
C ARG A 114 -11.55 -17.67 2.02
N LEU A 115 -11.36 -16.39 2.25
CA LEU A 115 -11.61 -15.74 3.56
C LEU A 115 -13.03 -15.18 3.69
N ALA A 116 -13.72 -14.87 2.58
CA ALA A 116 -15.02 -14.17 2.55
C ALA A 116 -16.12 -14.82 3.40
N GLY A 117 -16.10 -16.15 3.57
CA GLY A 117 -17.11 -16.88 4.38
C GLY A 117 -16.83 -16.86 5.88
N SER A 118 -15.64 -16.43 6.31
CA SER A 118 -15.18 -16.53 7.70
C SER A 118 -14.78 -15.18 8.31
N PHE A 119 -14.40 -14.22 7.49
CA PHE A 119 -13.88 -12.92 7.94
C PHE A 119 -14.54 -11.78 7.18
N ARG A 120 -14.74 -10.67 7.87
CA ARG A 120 -15.10 -9.38 7.27
C ARG A 120 -13.85 -8.73 6.70
N HIS A 121 -13.97 -7.91 5.67
CA HIS A 121 -12.84 -7.25 5.02
C HIS A 121 -13.03 -5.75 4.94
N ALA A 122 -12.00 -4.99 5.27
CA ALA A 122 -11.93 -3.56 5.03
C ALA A 122 -10.50 -3.16 4.66
N VAL A 123 -10.33 -1.93 4.21
CA VAL A 123 -9.04 -1.38 3.77
C VAL A 123 -8.65 -0.21 4.66
N LEU A 124 -7.35 -0.11 4.96
CA LEU A 124 -6.72 1.08 5.54
C LEU A 124 -5.47 1.44 4.74
N SER A 125 -5.45 2.63 4.12
CA SER A 125 -4.36 3.10 3.26
C SER A 125 -3.91 4.52 3.60
N ASN A 126 -2.62 4.81 3.43
CA ASN A 126 -2.04 6.16 3.57
C ASN A 126 -2.26 7.04 2.31
N SER A 127 -3.42 6.93 1.67
CA SER A 127 -3.79 7.63 0.46
C SER A 127 -5.11 8.41 0.66
N THR A 128 -5.90 8.61 -0.40
CA THR A 128 -7.24 9.21 -0.35
C THR A 128 -8.31 8.18 -0.69
N VAL A 129 -9.50 8.30 -0.08
CA VAL A 129 -10.65 7.41 -0.38
C VAL A 129 -10.99 7.47 -1.86
N HIS A 130 -11.02 8.68 -2.46
CA HIS A 130 -11.34 8.84 -3.88
C HIS A 130 -10.41 8.03 -4.79
N HIS A 131 -9.10 8.07 -4.54
CA HIS A 131 -8.12 7.36 -5.37
C HIS A 131 -8.22 5.84 -5.18
N GLN A 132 -8.31 5.37 -3.94
CA GLN A 132 -8.36 3.94 -3.63
C GLN A 132 -9.69 3.29 -4.04
N ASP A 133 -10.83 3.96 -3.82
CA ASP A 133 -12.14 3.45 -4.25
C ASP A 133 -12.19 3.30 -5.80
N ARG A 134 -11.68 4.29 -6.54
CA ARG A 134 -11.58 4.23 -8.01
C ARG A 134 -10.70 3.06 -8.47
N LYS A 135 -9.54 2.88 -7.84
CA LYS A 135 -8.61 1.76 -8.11
C LYS A 135 -9.27 0.40 -7.86
N LEU A 136 -9.85 0.21 -6.69
CA LEU A 136 -10.51 -1.04 -6.32
C LEU A 136 -11.71 -1.37 -7.23
N ARG A 137 -12.46 -0.35 -7.70
CA ARG A 137 -13.55 -0.53 -8.68
C ARG A 137 -13.01 -0.94 -10.04
N ALA A 138 -11.98 -0.26 -10.53
CA ALA A 138 -11.36 -0.57 -11.81
C ALA A 138 -10.80 -2.01 -11.84
N LEU A 139 -10.30 -2.49 -10.69
CA LEU A 139 -9.78 -3.85 -10.51
C LEU A 139 -10.86 -4.90 -10.16
N GLY A 140 -12.14 -4.49 -10.03
CA GLY A 140 -13.27 -5.40 -9.80
C GLY A 140 -13.34 -6.03 -8.41
N VAL A 141 -12.68 -5.44 -7.41
CA VAL A 141 -12.63 -5.98 -6.03
C VAL A 141 -13.23 -5.06 -4.96
N ARG A 142 -13.72 -3.86 -5.33
CA ARG A 142 -14.27 -2.90 -4.36
C ARG A 142 -15.36 -3.48 -3.46
N ASP A 143 -16.25 -4.27 -4.03
CA ASP A 143 -17.42 -4.83 -3.33
C ASP A 143 -17.07 -5.94 -2.33
N ARG A 144 -15.80 -6.33 -2.27
CA ARG A 144 -15.27 -7.28 -1.28
C ARG A 144 -14.95 -6.61 0.06
N PHE A 145 -14.94 -5.29 0.11
CA PHE A 145 -14.56 -4.51 1.30
C PHE A 145 -15.75 -3.71 1.82
N GLU A 146 -16.09 -3.88 3.09
CA GLU A 146 -17.17 -3.16 3.78
C GLU A 146 -16.84 -1.68 3.93
N ALA A 147 -15.57 -1.37 4.20
CA ALA A 147 -15.08 0.00 4.37
C ALA A 147 -13.75 0.22 3.64
N VAL A 148 -13.56 1.45 3.18
CA VAL A 148 -12.28 1.98 2.67
C VAL A 148 -11.94 3.20 3.52
N VAL A 149 -10.93 3.06 4.35
CA VAL A 149 -10.48 4.10 5.30
C VAL A 149 -9.13 4.61 4.80
N CYS A 150 -8.97 5.92 4.71
CA CYS A 150 -7.74 6.52 4.21
C CYS A 150 -7.26 7.69 5.06
N ALA A 151 -5.94 7.86 5.10
CA ALA A 151 -5.27 8.85 5.93
C ALA A 151 -5.67 10.29 5.60
N ALA A 152 -5.91 10.61 4.32
CA ALA A 152 -6.24 11.97 3.93
C ALA A 152 -7.56 12.47 4.56
N GLU A 153 -8.57 11.62 4.65
CA GLU A 153 -9.85 11.94 5.26
C GLU A 153 -9.81 11.87 6.80
N LEU A 154 -8.92 11.04 7.34
CA LEU A 154 -8.73 10.93 8.80
C LEU A 154 -7.89 12.07 9.39
N GLY A 155 -6.99 12.66 8.60
CA GLY A 155 -5.97 13.59 9.10
C GLY A 155 -4.84 12.93 9.90
N ILE A 156 -4.79 11.59 9.94
CA ILE A 156 -3.77 10.77 10.59
C ILE A 156 -3.42 9.59 9.67
N SER A 157 -2.18 9.13 9.73
CA SER A 157 -1.67 8.07 8.85
C SER A 157 -1.07 6.91 9.65
N LYS A 158 -0.98 5.72 9.03
CA LYS A 158 -0.13 4.64 9.55
C LYS A 158 1.32 5.15 9.63
N PRO A 159 2.10 4.85 10.67
CA PRO A 159 1.84 3.85 11.73
C PRO A 159 1.12 4.37 12.97
N GLU A 160 0.51 5.57 12.97
CA GLU A 160 -0.18 6.09 14.13
C GLU A 160 -1.37 5.21 14.51
N ALA A 161 -1.47 4.83 15.81
CA ALA A 161 -2.52 3.93 16.31
C ALA A 161 -3.94 4.41 16.01
N GLY A 162 -4.16 5.73 15.97
CA GLY A 162 -5.44 6.34 15.64
C GLY A 162 -5.98 5.94 14.26
N ALA A 163 -5.10 5.74 13.26
CA ALA A 163 -5.51 5.31 11.92
C ALA A 163 -6.08 3.87 11.94
N PHE A 164 -5.41 2.96 12.65
CA PHE A 164 -5.88 1.57 12.82
C PHE A 164 -7.18 1.51 13.63
N HIS A 165 -7.28 2.29 14.71
CA HIS A 165 -8.49 2.35 15.52
C HIS A 165 -9.69 2.89 14.75
N ALA A 166 -9.50 3.90 13.89
CA ALA A 166 -10.57 4.40 13.01
C ALA A 166 -11.07 3.31 12.04
N ALA A 167 -10.17 2.49 11.51
CA ALA A 167 -10.55 1.37 10.66
C ALA A 167 -11.27 0.25 11.43
N CYS A 168 -10.86 -0.05 12.66
CA CYS A 168 -11.58 -0.97 13.56
C CYS A 168 -12.98 -0.42 13.89
N GLN A 169 -13.10 0.88 14.17
CA GLN A 169 -14.38 1.53 14.43
C GLN A 169 -15.33 1.44 13.22
N ALA A 170 -14.81 1.61 11.99
CA ALA A 170 -15.61 1.45 10.77
C ALA A 170 -16.16 0.02 10.60
N LEU A 171 -15.52 -0.97 11.22
CA LEU A 171 -15.99 -2.35 11.31
C LEU A 171 -16.80 -2.67 12.59
N GLU A 172 -16.91 -1.72 13.51
CA GLU A 172 -17.53 -1.95 14.84
C GLU A 172 -16.89 -3.15 15.57
N LEU A 173 -15.55 -3.23 15.53
CA LEU A 173 -14.77 -4.30 16.16
C LEU A 173 -13.69 -3.71 17.08
N ASP A 174 -13.36 -4.47 18.13
CA ASP A 174 -12.21 -4.14 18.96
C ASP A 174 -10.89 -4.48 18.23
N PRO A 175 -9.78 -3.74 18.45
CA PRO A 175 -8.50 -3.99 17.78
C PRO A 175 -8.03 -5.45 17.86
N HIS A 176 -8.21 -6.12 18.98
CA HIS A 176 -7.79 -7.51 19.18
C HIS A 176 -8.61 -8.56 18.39
N GLU A 177 -9.73 -8.14 17.77
CA GLU A 177 -10.56 -8.98 16.89
C GLU A 177 -10.17 -8.84 15.43
N VAL A 178 -9.16 -7.99 15.11
CA VAL A 178 -8.79 -7.62 13.74
C VAL A 178 -7.35 -8.00 13.45
N ALA A 179 -7.13 -8.66 12.32
CA ALA A 179 -5.81 -8.83 11.73
C ALA A 179 -5.57 -7.74 10.69
N TYR A 180 -4.36 -7.20 10.64
CA TYR A 180 -3.92 -6.26 9.61
C TYR A 180 -2.82 -6.88 8.76
N VAL A 181 -2.93 -6.78 7.45
CA VAL A 181 -1.95 -7.31 6.49
C VAL A 181 -1.42 -6.18 5.62
N GLY A 182 -0.10 -6.01 5.58
CA GLY A 182 0.56 -5.00 4.75
C GLY A 182 2.02 -5.33 4.47
N ASN A 183 2.60 -4.64 3.46
CA ASN A 183 3.96 -4.91 2.97
C ASN A 183 5.05 -4.14 3.71
N GLU A 184 4.71 -3.05 4.40
CA GLU A 184 5.68 -2.22 5.11
C GLU A 184 5.84 -2.70 6.56
N PRO A 185 6.99 -3.28 6.96
CA PRO A 185 7.13 -3.91 8.29
C PRO A 185 6.90 -2.94 9.44
N ASP A 186 7.38 -1.70 9.34
CA ASP A 186 7.26 -0.69 10.41
C ASP A 186 5.93 0.05 10.38
N ILE A 187 5.45 0.40 9.19
CA ILE A 187 4.24 1.21 8.99
C ILE A 187 2.99 0.34 9.18
N ASP A 188 2.99 -0.85 8.60
CA ASP A 188 1.84 -1.75 8.59
C ASP A 188 1.84 -2.70 9.78
N ALA A 189 2.76 -3.67 9.80
CA ALA A 189 2.72 -4.76 10.75
C ALA A 189 3.04 -4.31 12.17
N ALA A 190 4.16 -3.61 12.38
CA ALA A 190 4.53 -3.10 13.70
C ALA A 190 3.56 -2.02 14.17
N GLY A 191 3.10 -1.13 13.28
CA GLY A 191 2.07 -0.13 13.59
C GLY A 191 0.76 -0.77 14.04
N ALA A 192 0.30 -1.81 13.36
CA ALA A 192 -0.90 -2.56 13.75
C ALA A 192 -0.73 -3.25 15.12
N VAL A 193 0.41 -3.88 15.38
CA VAL A 193 0.70 -4.49 16.69
C VAL A 193 0.70 -3.44 17.79
N ALA A 194 1.31 -2.28 17.56
CA ALA A 194 1.32 -1.18 18.53
C ALA A 194 -0.08 -0.61 18.80
N ALA A 195 -0.99 -0.71 17.82
CA ALA A 195 -2.40 -0.33 17.95
C ALA A 195 -3.30 -1.44 18.57
N GLY A 196 -2.74 -2.61 18.91
CA GLY A 196 -3.46 -3.72 19.55
C GLY A 196 -4.12 -4.70 18.56
N LEU A 197 -3.83 -4.60 17.26
CA LEU A 197 -4.27 -5.56 16.25
C LEU A 197 -3.26 -6.73 16.14
N THR A 198 -3.66 -7.78 15.40
CA THR A 198 -2.72 -8.80 14.94
C THR A 198 -2.06 -8.30 13.64
N GLY A 199 -0.86 -7.73 13.74
CA GLY A 199 -0.09 -7.26 12.59
C GLY A 199 0.59 -8.42 11.85
N ILE A 200 0.43 -8.47 10.53
CA ILE A 200 1.01 -9.49 9.65
C ILE A 200 1.80 -8.78 8.55
N TRP A 201 3.10 -9.04 8.50
CA TRP A 201 3.97 -8.51 7.48
C TRP A 201 3.97 -9.40 6.24
N LEU A 202 3.57 -8.85 5.11
CA LEU A 202 3.68 -9.49 3.81
C LEU A 202 5.02 -9.13 3.17
N ASP A 203 5.98 -10.01 3.27
CA ASP A 203 7.34 -9.86 2.73
C ASP A 203 7.46 -10.63 1.40
N ARG A 204 6.90 -10.06 0.33
CA ARG A 204 6.90 -10.68 -1.02
C ARG A 204 8.31 -10.89 -1.58
N GLU A 205 9.25 -10.04 -1.19
CA GLU A 205 10.63 -10.10 -1.69
C GLU A 205 11.54 -11.05 -0.88
N GLY A 206 11.06 -11.55 0.26
CA GLY A 206 11.82 -12.46 1.10
C GLY A 206 13.00 -11.80 1.83
N GLN A 207 12.91 -10.51 2.14
CA GLN A 207 13.98 -9.74 2.78
C GLN A 207 14.30 -10.25 4.20
N GLY A 208 13.27 -10.64 4.96
CA GLY A 208 13.42 -11.11 6.35
C GLY A 208 13.91 -10.02 7.30
N GLY A 209 14.56 -10.43 8.37
CA GLY A 209 15.23 -9.50 9.30
C GLY A 209 14.34 -8.90 10.39
N ARG A 210 13.08 -9.30 10.52
CA ARG A 210 12.13 -8.83 11.55
C ARG A 210 11.49 -10.03 12.29
N PRO A 211 12.27 -10.75 13.11
CA PRO A 211 11.82 -11.98 13.77
C PRO A 211 10.68 -11.76 14.78
N GLU A 212 10.47 -10.53 15.23
CA GLU A 212 9.39 -10.15 16.14
C GLU A 212 8.02 -10.01 15.45
N LEU A 213 7.99 -9.93 14.11
CA LEU A 213 6.75 -9.80 13.35
C LEU A 213 6.26 -11.16 12.85
N VAL A 214 4.94 -11.32 12.84
CA VAL A 214 4.31 -12.42 12.09
C VAL A 214 4.49 -12.14 10.61
N ARG A 215 5.16 -13.05 9.89
CA ARG A 215 5.58 -12.85 8.51
C ARG A 215 4.99 -13.93 7.62
N ILE A 216 4.51 -13.50 6.44
CA ILE A 216 4.16 -14.35 5.29
C ILE A 216 4.90 -13.84 4.05
N THR A 217 5.12 -14.69 3.05
CA THR A 217 5.76 -14.33 1.77
C THR A 217 4.79 -14.29 0.60
N GLY A 218 3.57 -14.79 0.80
CA GLY A 218 2.45 -14.75 -0.13
C GLY A 218 1.12 -14.75 0.62
N LEU A 219 0.09 -14.19 0.02
CA LEU A 219 -1.23 -14.11 0.64
C LEU A 219 -1.90 -15.50 0.79
N ASP A 220 -1.47 -16.49 0.03
CA ASP A 220 -1.96 -17.88 0.09
C ASP A 220 -1.65 -18.56 1.44
N GLU A 221 -0.68 -18.06 2.21
CA GLU A 221 -0.36 -18.51 3.57
C GLU A 221 -1.39 -18.02 4.62
N LEU A 222 -2.04 -16.87 4.35
CA LEU A 222 -2.90 -16.18 5.31
C LEU A 222 -4.07 -17.02 5.85
N PRO A 223 -4.82 -17.80 5.02
CA PRO A 223 -5.90 -18.62 5.53
C PRO A 223 -5.45 -19.68 6.54
N GLY A 224 -4.28 -20.31 6.32
CA GLY A 224 -3.69 -21.26 7.24
C GLY A 224 -3.26 -20.61 8.54
N LEU A 225 -2.65 -19.44 8.48
CA LEU A 225 -2.23 -18.65 9.62
C LEU A 225 -3.42 -18.24 10.49
N LEU A 226 -4.51 -17.74 9.90
CA LEU A 226 -5.72 -17.31 10.61
C LEU A 226 -6.49 -18.50 11.21
N ALA A 227 -6.54 -19.64 10.53
CA ALA A 227 -7.21 -20.86 11.03
C ALA A 227 -6.47 -21.50 12.22
N GLY A 228 -5.13 -21.39 12.25
CA GLY A 228 -4.30 -21.90 13.34
C GLY A 228 -4.33 -21.03 14.61
N ASN A 229 -4.88 -19.84 14.53
CA ASN A 229 -4.81 -18.79 15.54
C ASN A 229 -5.92 -18.82 16.59
N THR A 230 -6.20 -19.97 17.18
CA THR A 230 -6.77 -20.00 18.55
C THR A 230 -5.72 -19.71 19.63
N ARG A 231 -4.44 -19.42 19.29
CA ARG A 231 -3.33 -19.22 20.23
C ARG A 231 -2.35 -18.11 19.81
N PHE A 232 -2.77 -16.84 19.70
CA PHE A 232 -1.84 -15.73 19.94
C PHE A 232 -2.04 -15.25 21.38
N GLY A 233 -1.43 -15.93 22.33
CA GLY A 233 -1.35 -15.57 23.72
C GLY A 233 0.11 -15.51 24.14
N ALA A 234 0.55 -14.32 24.55
CA ALA A 234 1.74 -13.92 25.31
C ALA A 234 3.10 -14.58 24.96
N PRO A 235 4.17 -13.79 24.84
CA PRO A 235 5.51 -14.37 24.79
C PRO A 235 5.76 -15.17 26.06
N ASP A 236 6.26 -16.41 25.89
CA ASP A 236 6.82 -17.21 27.00
C ASP A 236 7.85 -16.35 27.74
N THR A 237 7.52 -15.94 28.94
CA THR A 237 8.46 -15.37 29.86
C THR A 237 9.44 -16.49 30.22
N PHE A 238 10.63 -16.43 29.67
CA PHE A 238 11.75 -17.31 30.02
C PHE A 238 11.99 -17.27 31.53
N ARG A 239 12.02 -18.47 32.12
CA ARG A 239 12.62 -18.74 33.43
C ARG A 239 14.13 -18.67 33.32
#